data_10dfbe7244c06ce1f0380f40de6d8a4a
#
_entry.id   10dfbe7244c06ce1f0380f40de6d8a4a
#
_cell.length_a   1.000
_cell.length_b   1.000
_cell.length_c   1.000
_cell.angle_alpha   90.00
_cell.angle_beta   90.00
_cell.angle_gamma   90.00
#
_symmetry.space_group_name_H-M   'P 1'
#
loop_
_entity.id
_entity.type
_entity.pdbx_description
1 polymer ?
#
loop_
_entity_poly.entity_id
_entity_poly.type
_entity_poly.pdbx_seq_one_letter_code
_entity_poly.pdbx_strand_id
1 'polypeptide(L)'
;PISRQTGQQWGADHAPEVDMNGSSSVSVIKGSDAVRYGSDALGGIIVMEQSPLPFRKRSLQGGISALYGSNGRRYVATGQLEGAFPGDFAWRLQGTWSNSGDRSTAHYLLNNTGTREYHASASLGYDRGRLRVEGFYSRFYSRTGVMLSAQMGSEDLLAERIRLGRPLHTDPFSRGIRAPCQEVTHQITFGRMRLGMKKGGSIHWQSTWQKDDRQENRVRRLDSNIPAVSLHQIG
;
A
#
# COMPACT_ATOMS: atom_id res chain seq x y z
N PRO A 1 1.97 -6.20 -11.66
CA PRO A 1 3.10 -6.45 -10.76
C PRO A 1 2.61 -7.31 -9.60
N ILE A 2 3.37 -8.36 -9.28
CA ILE A 2 3.09 -9.20 -8.11
C ILE A 2 3.93 -8.63 -6.99
N SER A 3 3.29 -7.96 -6.04
CA SER A 3 3.91 -7.60 -4.77
C SER A 3 3.78 -8.80 -3.84
N ARG A 4 4.90 -9.37 -3.41
CA ARG A 4 4.91 -10.36 -2.34
C ARG A 4 5.04 -9.58 -1.02
N GLN A 5 3.96 -9.48 -0.30
CA GLN A 5 4.01 -9.11 1.09
C GLN A 5 4.26 -10.38 1.89
N THR A 6 5.47 -10.61 2.32
CA THR A 6 5.74 -11.58 3.37
C THR A 6 5.26 -10.96 4.67
N GLY A 7 3.98 -11.14 4.95
CA GLY A 7 3.39 -10.70 6.20
C GLY A 7 3.91 -11.57 7.33
N GLN A 8 4.91 -11.13 8.06
CA GLN A 8 4.99 -11.51 9.45
C GLN A 8 3.82 -10.81 10.14
N GLN A 9 2.76 -11.57 10.34
CA GLN A 9 1.57 -11.11 11.05
C GLN A 9 1.90 -10.95 12.53
N TRP A 10 2.29 -9.77 12.89
CA TRP A 10 2.35 -9.33 14.28
C TRP A 10 1.16 -8.40 14.54
N GLY A 11 -0.06 -8.97 14.64
CA GLY A 11 -1.27 -8.24 14.96
C GLY A 11 -2.21 -7.99 13.78
N ALA A 12 -3.46 -7.68 14.08
CA ALA A 12 -4.56 -7.47 13.15
C ALA A 12 -4.49 -6.14 12.34
N ASP A 13 -3.42 -5.37 12.48
CA ASP A 13 -3.34 -3.98 12.02
C ASP A 13 -2.56 -3.80 10.70
N HIS A 14 -2.30 -4.89 9.97
CA HIS A 14 -1.57 -4.82 8.72
C HIS A 14 -2.51 -4.45 7.57
N ALA A 15 -2.52 -3.16 7.25
CA ALA A 15 -3.12 -2.67 6.00
C ALA A 15 -2.27 -3.12 4.79
N PRO A 16 -2.87 -3.34 3.62
CA PRO A 16 -2.12 -3.59 2.40
C PRO A 16 -1.14 -2.45 2.14
N GLU A 17 0.14 -2.77 1.91
CA GLU A 17 1.21 -1.80 1.62
C GLU A 17 1.26 -1.43 0.14
N VAL A 18 0.08 -1.28 -0.47
CA VAL A 18 -0.11 -0.92 -1.87
C VAL A 18 -1.22 0.10 -2.01
N ASP A 19 -1.07 0.99 -2.99
CA ASP A 19 -2.11 1.95 -3.31
C ASP A 19 -3.26 1.28 -4.06
N MET A 20 -4.35 1.05 -3.36
CA MET A 20 -5.57 0.49 -3.96
C MET A 20 -6.25 1.45 -4.93
N ASN A 21 -6.04 2.77 -4.79
CA ASN A 21 -6.66 3.79 -5.64
C ASN A 21 -6.04 3.86 -7.04
N GLY A 22 -4.87 3.22 -7.21
CA GLY A 22 -4.14 3.19 -8.47
C GLY A 22 -4.45 2.00 -9.36
N SER A 23 -5.30 1.10 -8.92
CA SER A 23 -5.65 -0.11 -9.64
C SER A 23 -6.90 0.10 -10.48
N SER A 24 -6.90 -0.39 -11.70
CA SER A 24 -8.11 -0.43 -12.56
C SER A 24 -8.99 -1.64 -12.24
N SER A 25 -8.39 -2.70 -11.72
CA SER A 25 -9.11 -3.88 -11.25
C SER A 25 -8.44 -4.47 -10.01
N VAL A 26 -9.25 -5.06 -9.14
CA VAL A 26 -8.82 -5.82 -7.97
C VAL A 26 -9.54 -7.16 -8.02
N SER A 27 -8.77 -8.24 -8.06
CA SER A 27 -9.29 -9.60 -8.11
C SER A 27 -8.78 -10.41 -6.91
N VAL A 28 -9.66 -11.21 -6.32
CA VAL A 28 -9.30 -12.15 -5.24
C VAL A 28 -9.33 -13.56 -5.82
N ILE A 29 -8.19 -14.24 -5.83
CA ILE A 29 -8.05 -15.60 -6.31
C ILE A 29 -7.82 -16.50 -5.10
N LYS A 30 -8.67 -17.50 -4.92
CA LYS A 30 -8.64 -18.45 -3.80
C LYS A 30 -8.38 -19.87 -4.31
N GLY A 31 -7.86 -20.71 -3.40
CA GLY A 31 -7.65 -22.12 -3.67
C GLY A 31 -6.47 -22.41 -4.62
N SER A 32 -6.55 -23.52 -5.36
CA SER A 32 -5.45 -24.02 -6.20
C SER A 32 -4.97 -23.05 -7.28
N ASP A 33 -5.84 -22.19 -7.77
CA ASP A 33 -5.48 -21.23 -8.81
C ASP A 33 -4.50 -20.15 -8.31
N ALA A 34 -4.45 -19.91 -7.00
CA ALA A 34 -3.51 -19.00 -6.40
C ALA A 34 -2.05 -19.48 -6.49
N VAL A 35 -1.82 -20.80 -6.57
CA VAL A 35 -0.49 -21.42 -6.68
C VAL A 35 0.29 -20.96 -7.93
N ARG A 36 -0.40 -20.56 -8.99
CA ARG A 36 0.21 -19.97 -10.19
C ARG A 36 1.04 -18.72 -9.91
N TYR A 37 0.77 -18.04 -8.80
CA TYR A 37 1.40 -16.79 -8.42
C TYR A 37 2.49 -16.95 -7.35
N GLY A 38 2.72 -18.17 -6.90
CA GLY A 38 3.81 -18.50 -5.98
C GLY A 38 3.43 -19.52 -4.93
N SER A 39 4.45 -20.17 -4.35
CA SER A 39 4.29 -21.21 -3.32
C SER A 39 3.64 -20.72 -2.02
N ASP A 40 3.73 -19.40 -1.75
CA ASP A 40 3.25 -18.80 -0.50
C ASP A 40 1.76 -18.41 -0.55
N ALA A 41 1.11 -18.66 -1.70
CA ALA A 41 -0.29 -18.29 -1.94
C ALA A 41 -1.31 -19.32 -1.40
N LEU A 42 -1.03 -19.99 -0.30
CA LEU A 42 -1.86 -21.07 0.28
C LEU A 42 -3.29 -20.62 0.65
N GLY A 43 -3.45 -19.39 1.13
CA GLY A 43 -4.75 -18.84 1.52
C GLY A 43 -5.50 -18.11 0.39
N GLY A 44 -4.81 -17.82 -0.70
CA GLY A 44 -5.28 -17.00 -1.79
C GLY A 44 -4.42 -15.77 -2.01
N ILE A 45 -4.72 -15.02 -3.08
CA ILE A 45 -4.02 -13.79 -3.45
C ILE A 45 -4.99 -12.69 -3.84
N ILE A 46 -4.54 -11.46 -3.67
CA ILE A 46 -5.19 -10.27 -4.22
C ILE A 46 -4.34 -9.78 -5.38
N VAL A 47 -4.92 -9.79 -6.58
CA VAL A 47 -4.27 -9.29 -7.81
C VAL A 47 -4.80 -7.89 -8.08
N MET A 48 -3.90 -6.92 -8.14
CA MET A 48 -4.19 -5.54 -8.51
C MET A 48 -3.58 -5.26 -9.86
N GLU A 49 -4.40 -4.85 -10.82
CA GLU A 49 -3.96 -4.58 -12.17
C GLU A 49 -4.18 -3.12 -12.53
N GLN A 50 -3.24 -2.55 -13.24
CA GLN A 50 -3.38 -1.26 -13.89
C GLN A 50 -3.87 -1.45 -15.33
N SER A 51 -4.62 -0.49 -15.84
CA SER A 51 -4.97 -0.45 -17.26
C SER A 51 -3.71 -0.51 -18.14
N PRO A 52 -3.76 -1.12 -19.33
CA PRO A 52 -2.65 -1.07 -20.28
C PRO A 52 -2.20 0.37 -20.55
N LEU A 53 -0.91 0.56 -20.84
CA LEU A 53 -0.39 1.86 -21.24
C LEU A 53 -1.00 2.30 -22.59
N PRO A 54 -1.25 3.62 -22.80
CA PRO A 54 -1.99 4.15 -23.94
C PRO A 54 -1.10 4.31 -25.19
N PHE A 55 -0.42 3.27 -25.66
CA PHE A 55 0.58 3.34 -26.75
C PHE A 55 0.09 3.98 -28.07
N ARG A 56 -1.20 3.91 -28.33
CA ARG A 56 -1.77 4.42 -29.60
C ARG A 56 -2.52 5.74 -29.44
N LYS A 57 -2.67 6.24 -28.23
CA LYS A 57 -3.38 7.48 -27.95
C LYS A 57 -2.37 8.59 -27.71
N ARG A 58 -2.13 9.43 -28.72
CA ARG A 58 -1.22 10.58 -28.62
C ARG A 58 -1.75 11.73 -27.77
N SER A 59 -2.91 11.62 -27.19
CA SER A 59 -3.51 12.63 -26.30
C SER A 59 -3.09 12.43 -24.85
N LEU A 60 -2.78 13.52 -24.20
CA LEU A 60 -2.65 13.54 -22.73
C LEU A 60 -4.02 13.27 -22.12
N GLN A 61 -4.08 12.28 -21.23
CA GLN A 61 -5.27 11.92 -20.47
C GLN A 61 -4.94 11.91 -18.99
N GLY A 62 -5.92 12.21 -18.15
CA GLY A 62 -5.72 12.16 -16.73
C GLY A 62 -7.00 12.44 -15.97
N GLY A 63 -6.93 12.25 -14.68
CA GLY A 63 -8.03 12.48 -13.78
C GLY A 63 -7.54 12.76 -12.36
N ILE A 64 -8.39 13.42 -11.60
CA ILE A 64 -8.22 13.65 -10.18
C ILE A 64 -9.47 13.13 -9.50
N SER A 65 -9.29 12.38 -8.42
CA SER A 65 -10.37 11.99 -7.53
C SER A 65 -10.08 12.45 -6.11
N ALA A 66 -11.13 12.85 -5.41
CA ALA A 66 -11.05 13.21 -4.01
C ALA A 66 -12.16 12.50 -3.23
N LEU A 67 -11.82 12.00 -2.05
CA LEU A 67 -12.76 11.34 -1.15
C LEU A 67 -12.63 11.92 0.25
N TYR A 68 -13.77 12.16 0.87
CA TYR A 68 -13.87 12.51 2.28
C TYR A 68 -14.63 11.44 3.05
N GLY A 69 -14.05 10.99 4.16
CA GLY A 69 -14.70 10.10 5.12
C GLY A 69 -14.89 10.79 6.46
N SER A 70 -16.11 10.83 7.00
CA SER A 70 -16.40 11.52 8.26
C SER A 70 -15.70 10.88 9.45
N ASN A 71 -15.64 9.54 9.52
CA ASN A 71 -14.93 8.83 10.57
C ASN A 71 -13.40 9.00 10.40
N GLY A 72 -12.77 9.59 11.40
CA GLY A 72 -11.36 10.01 11.33
C GLY A 72 -11.15 11.28 10.48
N ARG A 73 -12.20 11.90 9.97
CA ARG A 73 -12.13 13.07 9.07
C ARG A 73 -11.08 12.83 7.97
N ARG A 74 -11.19 11.68 7.31
CA ARG A 74 -10.22 11.20 6.33
C ARG A 74 -10.37 11.96 5.02
N TYR A 75 -9.26 12.42 4.49
CA TYR A 75 -9.13 12.96 3.13
C TYR A 75 -8.26 12.03 2.31
N VAL A 76 -8.68 11.78 1.07
CA VAL A 76 -7.88 11.07 0.07
C VAL A 76 -7.93 11.89 -1.21
N ALA A 77 -6.78 12.14 -1.82
CA ALA A 77 -6.67 12.75 -3.13
C ALA A 77 -5.78 11.85 -4.00
N THR A 78 -6.27 11.49 -5.18
CA THR A 78 -5.54 10.68 -6.16
C THR A 78 -5.53 11.41 -7.50
N GLY A 79 -4.35 11.52 -8.10
CA GLY A 79 -4.17 12.07 -9.43
C GLY A 79 -3.47 11.09 -10.34
N GLN A 80 -3.90 11.03 -11.61
CA GLN A 80 -3.27 10.21 -12.64
C GLN A 80 -3.13 11.03 -13.92
N LEU A 81 -1.99 10.93 -14.58
CA LEU A 81 -1.70 11.44 -15.90
C LEU A 81 -1.08 10.34 -16.75
N GLU A 82 -1.52 10.22 -18.00
CA GLU A 82 -0.96 9.26 -18.94
C GLU A 82 -0.99 9.80 -20.36
N GLY A 83 -0.12 9.29 -21.19
CA GLY A 83 -0.06 9.70 -22.61
C GLY A 83 0.94 8.87 -23.39
N ALA A 84 1.03 9.18 -24.69
CA ALA A 84 2.02 8.60 -25.60
C ALA A 84 2.86 9.69 -26.24
N PHE A 85 4.17 9.41 -26.38
CA PHE A 85 5.09 10.21 -27.17
C PHE A 85 5.17 9.71 -28.62
N PRO A 86 5.61 10.53 -29.57
CA PRO A 86 6.02 10.05 -30.87
C PRO A 86 7.08 8.97 -30.75
N GLY A 87 7.01 7.91 -31.58
CA GLY A 87 8.00 6.83 -31.56
C GLY A 87 7.59 5.62 -30.71
N ASP A 88 6.28 5.39 -30.54
CA ASP A 88 5.72 4.19 -29.91
C ASP A 88 5.98 4.07 -28.40
N PHE A 89 6.26 5.19 -27.73
CA PHE A 89 6.40 5.27 -26.28
C PHE A 89 5.09 5.68 -25.60
N ALA A 90 4.81 5.07 -24.46
CA ALA A 90 3.69 5.47 -23.61
C ALA A 90 4.15 5.56 -22.15
N TRP A 91 3.50 6.42 -21.40
CA TRP A 91 3.84 6.67 -20.00
C TRP A 91 2.59 6.89 -19.15
N ARG A 92 2.74 6.66 -17.84
CA ARG A 92 1.75 6.99 -16.83
C ARG A 92 2.46 7.43 -15.55
N LEU A 93 1.93 8.49 -14.94
CA LEU A 93 2.28 8.95 -13.61
C LEU A 93 1.03 8.93 -12.75
N GLN A 94 1.18 8.53 -11.51
CA GLN A 94 0.09 8.50 -10.54
C GLN A 94 0.62 8.85 -9.16
N GLY A 95 -0.21 9.56 -8.39
CA GLY A 95 0.06 9.85 -6.99
C GLY A 95 -1.21 9.81 -6.16
N THR A 96 -1.09 9.35 -4.93
CA THR A 96 -2.15 9.34 -3.92
C THR A 96 -1.63 9.95 -2.63
N TRP A 97 -2.43 10.79 -2.04
CA TRP A 97 -2.24 11.33 -0.70
C TRP A 97 -3.45 10.99 0.16
N SER A 98 -3.23 10.49 1.37
CA SER A 98 -4.28 10.20 2.33
C SER A 98 -3.88 10.67 3.72
N ASN A 99 -4.82 11.26 4.45
CA ASN A 99 -4.62 11.69 5.83
C ASN A 99 -5.91 11.49 6.61
N SER A 100 -5.83 10.77 7.72
CA SER A 100 -6.91 10.64 8.70
C SER A 100 -6.41 10.90 10.11
N GLY A 101 -7.28 11.40 10.96
CA GLY A 101 -7.06 11.49 12.40
C GLY A 101 -7.69 10.32 13.15
N ASP A 102 -7.90 10.53 14.43
CA ASP A 102 -8.51 9.54 15.32
C ASP A 102 -9.87 9.08 14.80
N ARG A 103 -10.06 7.78 14.78
CA ARG A 103 -11.35 7.16 14.42
C ARG A 103 -12.28 7.16 15.63
N SER A 104 -13.56 6.97 15.38
CA SER A 104 -14.56 6.83 16.43
C SER A 104 -15.39 5.58 16.26
N THR A 105 -15.81 5.04 17.40
CA THR A 105 -16.98 4.16 17.50
C THR A 105 -18.23 5.02 17.58
N ALA A 106 -19.39 4.41 17.78
CA ALA A 106 -20.64 5.15 18.02
C ALA A 106 -20.59 5.98 19.32
N HIS A 107 -19.72 5.66 20.28
CA HIS A 107 -19.79 6.18 21.64
C HIS A 107 -18.51 6.91 22.09
N TYR A 108 -17.35 6.67 21.49
CA TYR A 108 -16.09 7.27 21.92
C TYR A 108 -15.03 7.31 20.82
N LEU A 109 -14.02 8.15 20.99
CA LEU A 109 -12.87 8.22 20.10
C LEU A 109 -11.87 7.11 20.41
N LEU A 110 -11.29 6.57 19.32
CA LEU A 110 -10.17 5.65 19.36
C LEU A 110 -8.90 6.47 19.14
N ASN A 111 -8.28 6.89 20.23
CA ASN A 111 -7.12 7.77 20.15
C ASN A 111 -5.89 7.09 19.55
N ASN A 112 -5.10 7.87 18.83
CA ASN A 112 -3.91 7.44 18.11
C ASN A 112 -4.19 6.39 17.05
N THR A 113 -5.31 6.51 16.32
CA THR A 113 -5.67 5.64 15.20
C THR A 113 -5.60 6.37 13.85
N GLY A 114 -4.95 7.53 13.82
CA GLY A 114 -4.70 8.30 12.62
C GLY A 114 -3.78 7.56 11.65
N THR A 115 -3.92 7.89 10.36
CA THR A 115 -3.10 7.32 9.28
C THR A 115 -2.65 8.43 8.33
N ARG A 116 -1.41 8.38 7.88
CA ARG A 116 -0.87 9.26 6.84
C ARG A 116 -0.18 8.41 5.79
N GLU A 117 -0.60 8.59 4.53
CA GLU A 117 -0.12 7.78 3.41
C GLU A 117 0.26 8.67 2.23
N TYR A 118 1.35 8.30 1.56
CA TYR A 118 1.81 8.90 0.32
C TYR A 118 2.18 7.78 -0.64
N HIS A 119 1.67 7.83 -1.84
CA HIS A 119 2.01 6.91 -2.90
C HIS A 119 2.37 7.68 -4.16
N ALA A 120 3.39 7.22 -4.85
CA ALA A 120 3.74 7.68 -6.18
C ALA A 120 4.15 6.49 -7.04
N SER A 121 3.70 6.48 -8.30
CA SER A 121 4.12 5.48 -9.26
C SER A 121 4.34 6.08 -10.65
N ALA A 122 5.23 5.46 -11.40
CA ALA A 122 5.55 5.81 -12.77
C ALA A 122 5.62 4.54 -13.62
N SER A 123 5.08 4.60 -14.83
CA SER A 123 5.19 3.55 -15.84
C SER A 123 5.70 4.15 -17.13
N LEU A 124 6.60 3.44 -17.80
CA LEU A 124 7.10 3.76 -19.13
C LEU A 124 7.07 2.50 -19.98
N GLY A 125 6.62 2.62 -21.22
CA GLY A 125 6.55 1.52 -22.15
C GLY A 125 6.96 1.90 -23.56
N TYR A 126 7.44 0.91 -24.30
CA TYR A 126 7.75 0.96 -25.73
C TYR A 126 7.07 -0.22 -26.41
N ASP A 127 6.31 0.01 -27.50
CA ASP A 127 5.58 -1.04 -28.21
C ASP A 127 5.69 -0.83 -29.73
N ARG A 128 6.64 -1.50 -30.36
CA ARG A 128 6.84 -1.42 -31.82
C ARG A 128 7.04 -2.79 -32.44
N GLY A 129 6.13 -3.13 -33.35
CA GLY A 129 6.22 -4.34 -34.13
C GLY A 129 6.21 -5.61 -33.29
N ARG A 130 7.38 -6.21 -33.10
CA ARG A 130 7.52 -7.47 -32.33
C ARG A 130 8.03 -7.26 -30.91
N LEU A 131 8.55 -6.07 -30.62
CA LEU A 131 9.13 -5.75 -29.32
C LEU A 131 8.17 -4.88 -28.51
N ARG A 132 7.82 -5.36 -27.31
CA ARG A 132 7.16 -4.59 -26.28
C ARG A 132 7.96 -4.67 -24.98
N VAL A 133 8.30 -3.51 -24.44
CA VAL A 133 9.01 -3.39 -23.17
C VAL A 133 8.24 -2.44 -22.28
N GLU A 134 8.09 -2.79 -21.03
CA GLU A 134 7.45 -1.93 -20.03
C GLU A 134 8.23 -1.97 -18.73
N GLY A 135 8.41 -0.79 -18.14
CA GLY A 135 8.97 -0.59 -16.82
C GLY A 135 7.97 0.10 -15.91
N PHE A 136 8.00 -0.26 -14.64
CA PHE A 136 7.17 0.32 -13.58
C PHE A 136 8.00 0.53 -12.33
N TYR A 137 7.76 1.64 -11.68
CA TYR A 137 8.29 1.94 -10.35
C TYR A 137 7.16 2.45 -9.47
N SER A 138 7.15 2.05 -8.21
CA SER A 138 6.27 2.64 -7.20
C SER A 138 6.96 2.78 -5.86
N ARG A 139 6.58 3.80 -5.13
CA ARG A 139 6.92 4.02 -3.73
C ARG A 139 5.67 4.29 -2.93
N PHE A 140 5.45 3.48 -1.93
CA PHE A 140 4.39 3.61 -0.94
C PHE A 140 5.02 3.98 0.41
N TYR A 141 4.44 4.95 1.09
CA TYR A 141 4.78 5.30 2.46
C TYR A 141 3.51 5.37 3.27
N SER A 142 3.53 4.77 4.45
CA SER A 142 2.45 4.84 5.43
C SER A 142 3.01 5.05 6.82
N ARG A 143 2.36 5.93 7.59
CA ARG A 143 2.54 6.04 9.03
C ARG A 143 1.17 5.88 9.68
N THR A 144 1.04 4.87 10.53
CA THR A 144 -0.23 4.50 11.18
C THR A 144 -0.04 4.49 12.69
N GLY A 145 -0.89 5.20 13.39
CA GLY A 145 -0.95 5.14 14.85
C GLY A 145 -1.56 3.81 15.30
N VAL A 146 -1.06 3.29 16.38
CA VAL A 146 -1.64 2.14 17.07
C VAL A 146 -2.41 2.63 18.29
N MET A 147 -3.63 2.15 18.43
CA MET A 147 -4.51 2.58 19.51
C MET A 147 -3.84 2.37 20.88
N LEU A 148 -3.79 3.41 21.69
CA LEU A 148 -3.13 3.35 23.02
C LEU A 148 -3.72 2.29 23.92
N SER A 149 -5.04 2.10 23.85
CA SER A 149 -5.74 1.07 24.64
C SER A 149 -5.56 -0.35 24.14
N ALA A 150 -5.00 -0.56 22.93
CA ALA A 150 -4.65 -1.90 22.46
C ALA A 150 -3.37 -2.44 23.11
N GLN A 151 -2.55 -1.59 23.70
CA GLN A 151 -1.41 -2.05 24.48
C GLN A 151 -1.89 -2.61 25.81
N MET A 152 -1.73 -3.92 25.95
CA MET A 152 -2.11 -4.62 27.17
C MET A 152 -1.19 -4.18 28.32
N GLY A 153 -1.81 -3.62 29.37
CA GLY A 153 -1.18 -3.44 30.66
C GLY A 153 -1.22 -4.73 31.48
N SER A 154 -1.37 -4.58 32.79
CA SER A 154 -1.62 -5.74 33.67
C SER A 154 -2.98 -6.39 33.38
N GLU A 155 -3.14 -7.63 33.84
CA GLU A 155 -4.39 -8.38 33.74
C GLU A 155 -5.56 -7.62 34.40
N ASP A 156 -5.30 -6.94 35.52
CA ASP A 156 -6.29 -6.11 36.22
C ASP A 156 -6.82 -4.96 35.36
N LEU A 157 -5.91 -4.28 34.63
CA LEU A 157 -6.31 -3.21 33.71
C LEU A 157 -7.12 -3.73 32.53
N LEU A 158 -6.84 -4.93 32.06
CA LEU A 158 -7.64 -5.58 31.02
C LEU A 158 -9.05 -5.90 31.53
N ALA A 159 -9.16 -6.50 32.71
CA ALA A 159 -10.44 -6.80 33.35
C ALA A 159 -11.29 -5.54 33.55
N GLU A 160 -10.66 -4.45 34.01
CA GLU A 160 -11.36 -3.18 34.17
C GLU A 160 -11.87 -2.59 32.84
N ARG A 161 -11.07 -2.65 31.78
CA ARG A 161 -11.48 -2.19 30.43
C ARG A 161 -12.65 -3.02 29.91
N ILE A 162 -12.61 -4.34 30.08
CA ILE A 162 -13.71 -5.23 29.69
C ILE A 162 -14.98 -4.86 30.45
N ARG A 163 -14.89 -4.63 31.75
CA ARG A 163 -16.03 -4.23 32.58
C ARG A 163 -16.62 -2.88 32.19
N LEU A 164 -15.77 -1.91 31.83
CA LEU A 164 -16.20 -0.59 31.37
C LEU A 164 -16.76 -0.57 29.96
N GLY A 165 -16.38 -1.53 29.10
CA GLY A 165 -16.76 -1.60 27.70
C GLY A 165 -16.25 -0.43 26.85
N ARG A 166 -15.27 0.33 27.36
CA ARG A 166 -14.66 1.50 26.67
C ARG A 166 -13.22 1.72 27.15
N PRO A 167 -12.41 2.52 26.43
CA PRO A 167 -11.10 2.94 26.90
C PRO A 167 -11.21 3.68 28.24
N LEU A 168 -10.20 3.51 29.10
CA LEU A 168 -10.14 4.21 30.42
C LEU A 168 -10.03 5.73 30.25
N HIS A 169 -9.31 6.17 29.21
CA HIS A 169 -9.13 7.58 28.87
C HIS A 169 -9.41 7.80 27.39
N THR A 170 -10.05 8.91 27.08
CA THR A 170 -10.27 9.40 25.72
C THR A 170 -9.83 10.85 25.65
N ASP A 171 -8.87 11.13 24.77
CA ASP A 171 -8.42 12.48 24.44
C ASP A 171 -9.32 13.12 23.37
N PRO A 172 -9.32 14.44 23.21
CA PRO A 172 -9.94 15.11 22.08
C PRO A 172 -9.38 14.61 20.75
N PHE A 173 -10.17 14.75 19.68
CA PHE A 173 -9.78 14.38 18.34
C PHE A 173 -8.44 14.99 17.93
N SER A 174 -7.55 14.15 17.39
CA SER A 174 -6.23 14.57 16.90
C SER A 174 -5.93 13.96 15.54
N ARG A 175 -5.12 14.67 14.75
CA ARG A 175 -4.46 14.16 13.54
C ARG A 175 -3.00 13.79 13.80
N GLY A 176 -2.51 14.04 14.99
CA GLY A 176 -1.15 13.69 15.41
C GLY A 176 -1.02 12.18 15.59
N ILE A 177 0.03 11.61 15.01
CA ILE A 177 0.39 10.22 15.21
C ILE A 177 1.57 10.17 16.16
N ARG A 178 1.36 9.58 17.32
CA ARG A 178 2.37 9.42 18.38
C ARG A 178 2.74 7.93 18.52
N ALA A 179 3.78 7.63 19.27
CA ALA A 179 4.03 6.24 19.68
C ALA A 179 2.89 5.75 20.60
N PRO A 180 2.43 4.52 20.44
CA PRO A 180 2.90 3.51 19.51
C PRO A 180 2.44 3.79 18.07
N CYS A 181 3.34 3.62 17.11
CA CYS A 181 3.02 3.77 15.70
C CYS A 181 3.90 2.86 14.83
N GLN A 182 3.44 2.64 13.63
CA GLN A 182 4.16 1.90 12.60
C GLN A 182 4.44 2.82 11.41
N GLU A 183 5.66 2.75 10.88
CA GLU A 183 6.06 3.40 9.64
C GLU A 183 6.52 2.34 8.65
N VAL A 184 6.03 2.44 7.42
CA VAL A 184 6.36 1.52 6.33
C VAL A 184 6.72 2.31 5.09
N THR A 185 7.83 1.94 4.46
CA THR A 185 8.17 2.39 3.11
C THR A 185 8.36 1.16 2.24
N HIS A 186 7.49 0.99 1.25
CA HIS A 186 7.56 -0.11 0.30
C HIS A 186 7.85 0.42 -1.10
N GLN A 187 8.85 -0.15 -1.77
CA GLN A 187 9.26 0.21 -3.12
C GLN A 187 9.23 -1.03 -4.00
N ILE A 188 8.70 -0.87 -5.22
CA ILE A 188 8.64 -1.92 -6.23
C ILE A 188 9.18 -1.37 -7.52
N THR A 189 10.10 -2.10 -8.14
CA THR A 189 10.50 -1.93 -9.53
C THR A 189 10.16 -3.19 -10.30
N PHE A 190 9.53 -3.01 -11.45
CA PHE A 190 9.09 -4.11 -12.28
C PHE A 190 9.45 -3.83 -13.73
N GLY A 191 9.98 -4.83 -14.43
CA GLY A 191 10.26 -4.79 -15.84
C GLY A 191 9.70 -6.00 -16.56
N ARG A 192 9.11 -5.80 -17.73
CA ARG A 192 8.68 -6.89 -18.61
C ARG A 192 9.03 -6.61 -20.06
N MET A 193 9.37 -7.67 -20.78
CA MET A 193 9.66 -7.64 -22.20
C MET A 193 8.91 -8.78 -22.90
N ARG A 194 8.37 -8.48 -24.05
CA ARG A 194 7.84 -9.46 -24.99
C ARG A 194 8.49 -9.26 -26.35
N LEU A 195 9.11 -10.30 -26.87
CA LEU A 195 9.72 -10.32 -28.19
C LEU A 195 9.05 -11.39 -29.06
N GLY A 196 8.33 -10.98 -30.11
CA GLY A 196 7.73 -11.87 -31.10
C GLY A 196 8.77 -12.39 -32.11
N MET A 197 8.79 -13.67 -32.40
CA MET A 197 9.70 -14.31 -33.36
C MET A 197 9.13 -14.33 -34.78
N LYS A 198 10.02 -14.38 -35.80
CA LYS A 198 9.60 -14.34 -37.21
C LYS A 198 8.79 -15.58 -37.66
N LYS A 199 9.06 -16.73 -37.10
CA LYS A 199 8.45 -18.04 -37.46
C LYS A 199 7.32 -18.45 -36.51
N GLY A 200 6.75 -17.53 -35.77
CA GLY A 200 5.77 -17.82 -34.70
C GLY A 200 6.43 -18.01 -33.33
N GLY A 201 5.64 -17.81 -32.30
CA GLY A 201 6.11 -17.85 -30.92
C GLY A 201 6.57 -16.49 -30.40
N SER A 202 6.83 -16.42 -29.09
CA SER A 202 7.32 -15.21 -28.43
C SER A 202 8.16 -15.56 -27.20
N ILE A 203 9.14 -14.71 -26.92
CA ILE A 203 9.92 -14.73 -25.69
C ILE A 203 9.32 -13.70 -24.73
N HIS A 204 9.08 -14.13 -23.51
CA HIS A 204 8.62 -13.28 -22.43
C HIS A 204 9.66 -13.27 -21.31
N TRP A 205 10.05 -12.08 -20.91
CA TRP A 205 10.92 -11.88 -19.76
C TRP A 205 10.22 -10.95 -18.78
N GLN A 206 10.39 -11.23 -17.49
CA GLN A 206 9.85 -10.43 -16.40
C GLN A 206 10.83 -10.45 -15.25
N SER A 207 11.04 -9.29 -14.64
CA SER A 207 11.81 -9.15 -13.40
C SER A 207 11.09 -8.20 -12.46
N THR A 208 11.16 -8.49 -11.18
CA THR A 208 10.62 -7.65 -10.11
C THR A 208 11.68 -7.52 -9.03
N TRP A 209 11.89 -6.31 -8.57
CA TRP A 209 12.68 -6.01 -7.38
C TRP A 209 11.79 -5.25 -6.41
N GLN A 210 11.91 -5.57 -5.13
CA GLN A 210 11.16 -4.89 -4.08
C GLN A 210 12.04 -4.65 -2.86
N LYS A 211 11.76 -3.54 -2.17
CA LYS A 211 12.37 -3.18 -0.90
C LYS A 211 11.27 -2.78 0.07
N ASP A 212 11.29 -3.35 1.25
CA ASP A 212 10.40 -3.04 2.35
C ASP A 212 11.21 -2.60 3.56
N ASP A 213 10.94 -1.39 4.04
CA ASP A 213 11.51 -0.83 5.26
C ASP A 213 10.35 -0.58 6.23
N ARG A 214 10.36 -1.31 7.35
CA ARG A 214 9.34 -1.20 8.40
C ARG A 214 9.95 -0.85 9.74
N GLN A 215 9.33 0.09 10.44
CA GLN A 215 9.72 0.51 11.77
C GLN A 215 8.49 0.51 12.69
N GLU A 216 8.63 -0.06 13.86
CA GLU A 216 7.60 -0.05 14.91
C GLU A 216 8.13 0.72 16.12
N ASN A 217 7.44 1.78 16.46
CA ASN A 217 7.73 2.58 17.64
C ASN A 217 6.72 2.23 18.73
N ARG A 218 7.21 1.77 19.87
CA ARG A 218 6.38 1.43 21.05
C ARG A 218 6.49 2.52 22.10
N VAL A 219 5.47 2.65 22.95
CA VAL A 219 5.58 3.48 24.16
C VAL A 219 6.61 2.82 25.09
N ARG A 220 7.68 3.55 25.37
CA ARG A 220 8.70 3.14 26.35
C ARG A 220 8.63 4.07 27.55
N ARG A 221 8.97 3.55 28.72
CA ARG A 221 9.11 4.36 29.96
C ARG A 221 10.26 5.38 29.89
N LEU A 222 11.19 5.20 28.97
CA LEU A 222 12.31 6.10 28.70
C LEU A 222 12.13 6.63 27.27
N ASP A 223 12.18 7.93 27.13
CA ASP A 223 12.11 8.69 25.87
C ASP A 223 13.29 8.28 24.97
N SER A 224 13.13 7.26 24.16
CA SER A 224 14.12 6.89 23.16
C SER A 224 13.50 6.97 21.76
N ASN A 225 14.12 7.73 20.88
CA ASN A 225 13.78 7.83 19.46
C ASN A 225 14.17 6.58 18.65
N ILE A 226 14.61 5.52 19.32
CA ILE A 226 15.02 4.28 18.67
C ILE A 226 13.79 3.41 18.43
N PRO A 227 13.52 2.95 17.20
CA PRO A 227 12.44 2.02 16.93
C PRO A 227 12.56 0.74 17.76
N ALA A 228 11.43 0.22 18.24
CA ALA A 228 11.42 -1.04 18.99
C ALA A 228 11.73 -2.23 18.09
N VAL A 229 11.30 -2.16 16.84
CA VAL A 229 11.58 -3.15 15.78
C VAL A 229 11.88 -2.39 14.50
N SER A 230 12.91 -2.83 13.79
CA SER A 230 13.23 -2.35 12.44
C SER A 230 13.44 -3.57 11.56
N LEU A 231 12.71 -3.66 10.45
CA LEU A 231 12.82 -4.73 9.47
C LEU A 231 13.17 -4.11 8.12
N HIS A 232 14.23 -4.63 7.49
CA HIS A 232 14.65 -4.27 6.14
C HIS A 232 14.63 -5.53 5.28
N GLN A 233 13.83 -5.55 4.26
CA GLN A 233 13.74 -6.67 3.33
C GLN A 233 14.01 -6.21 1.90
N ILE A 234 14.84 -6.95 1.18
CA ILE A 234 15.15 -6.75 -0.23
C ILE A 234 14.95 -8.08 -0.93
N GLY A 235 14.23 -8.06 -2.07
CA GLY A 235 13.96 -9.25 -2.85
C GLY A 235 13.83 -8.95 -4.35
#